data_85fd9534d314d3ff0d9d48d525fb1de7
#
_entry.id   85fd9534d314d3ff0d9d48d525fb1de7
#
_cell.length_a   1.000
_cell.length_b   1.000
_cell.length_c   1.000
_cell.angle_alpha   90.00
_cell.angle_beta   90.00
_cell.angle_gamma   90.00
#
_symmetry.space_group_name_H-M   'P 1'
#
loop_
_entity.id
_entity.type
_entity.pdbx_description
1 polymer ?
#
loop_
_entity_poly.entity_id
_entity_poly.type
_entity_poly.pdbx_seq_one_letter_code
_entity_poly.pdbx_strand_id
1 'polypeptide(L)'
;MAGQPIIRHAIRTLTEAGITDIGIVVSDVTRDEIQHAVREIRDVKLTLINQHDQLGLGHAVLTAREWVGQDDFCVYLGDNLFEFGARPFIESFHQKHPAALIALVKVADPTAFGVAELDGEQITRLVEKPKDPPSNLAVAGLYCFTPQIFEVLDVMPPSARGEYEITDGIQGLIERGQTVVGQRVEGWWKDTGRPADLLDANRLLLEQIETDVQGDMEGSRMTGRVIVPASSKVLRSKIVGPVIIGEDVIIEDAYIGPFTSIGRGTVIRNAEIEHSSVDSGVVIENVQTRLQDCLIGVKAQVRGGRTLPKTHKLTISDASVVELA
;
A
#
# COMPACT_ATOMS: atom_id res chain seq x y z
N MET A 1 4.05 6.85 0.33
CA MET A 1 2.71 7.42 0.51
C MET A 1 2.58 7.97 1.93
N ALA A 2 1.92 9.10 2.10
CA ALA A 2 1.82 9.77 3.40
C ALA A 2 3.15 9.78 4.18
N GLY A 3 4.25 10.11 3.49
CA GLY A 3 5.59 10.24 4.04
C GLY A 3 6.34 8.94 4.36
N GLN A 4 5.80 7.76 4.08
CA GLN A 4 6.46 6.48 4.39
C GLN A 4 6.18 5.39 3.35
N PRO A 5 7.02 4.33 3.28
CA PRO A 5 6.80 3.17 2.41
C PRO A 5 5.48 2.47 2.72
N ILE A 6 4.82 1.94 1.67
CA ILE A 6 3.50 1.27 1.82
C ILE A 6 3.53 0.10 2.79
N ILE A 7 4.58 -0.69 2.80
CA ILE A 7 4.73 -1.84 3.71
C ILE A 7 4.63 -1.44 5.20
N ARG A 8 5.03 -0.22 5.56
CA ARG A 8 4.88 0.27 6.94
C ARG A 8 3.42 0.49 7.32
N HIS A 9 2.56 0.89 6.36
CA HIS A 9 1.12 0.98 6.59
C HIS A 9 0.52 -0.41 6.84
N ALA A 10 0.90 -1.42 6.05
CA ALA A 10 0.46 -2.79 6.25
C ALA A 10 0.87 -3.35 7.62
N ILE A 11 2.14 -3.17 8.01
CA ILE A 11 2.65 -3.60 9.31
C ILE A 11 1.90 -2.89 10.45
N ARG A 12 1.70 -1.57 10.36
CA ARG A 12 0.94 -0.80 11.35
C ARG A 12 -0.48 -1.32 11.49
N THR A 13 -1.17 -1.56 10.37
CA THR A 13 -2.54 -2.11 10.35
C THR A 13 -2.63 -3.45 11.10
N LEU A 14 -1.67 -4.34 10.88
CA LEU A 14 -1.60 -5.62 11.59
C LEU A 14 -1.26 -5.44 13.08
N THR A 15 -0.32 -4.56 13.40
CA THR A 15 0.08 -4.28 14.79
C THR A 15 -1.07 -3.67 15.59
N GLU A 16 -1.79 -2.71 15.02
CA GLU A 16 -2.99 -2.11 15.62
C GLU A 16 -4.11 -3.13 15.85
N ALA A 17 -4.14 -4.19 15.04
CA ALA A 17 -5.05 -5.33 15.24
C ALA A 17 -4.55 -6.35 16.29
N GLY A 18 -3.37 -6.14 16.88
CA GLY A 18 -2.81 -6.98 17.94
C GLY A 18 -1.85 -8.07 17.45
N ILE A 19 -1.48 -8.08 16.17
CA ILE A 19 -0.49 -9.02 15.60
C ILE A 19 0.92 -8.53 15.95
N THR A 20 1.71 -9.37 16.60
CA THR A 20 3.06 -9.04 17.09
C THR A 20 4.19 -9.86 16.45
N ASP A 21 3.87 -10.90 15.70
CA ASP A 21 4.82 -11.71 14.93
C ASP A 21 4.39 -11.69 13.45
N ILE A 22 5.19 -11.09 12.59
CA ILE A 22 4.84 -10.84 11.19
C ILE A 22 5.93 -11.43 10.28
N GLY A 23 5.53 -12.41 9.47
CA GLY A 23 6.33 -12.93 8.36
C GLY A 23 6.10 -12.09 7.10
N ILE A 24 7.16 -11.58 6.52
CA ILE A 24 7.08 -10.83 5.26
C ILE A 24 7.67 -11.70 4.16
N VAL A 25 6.80 -12.18 3.26
CA VAL A 25 7.25 -12.94 2.09
C VAL A 25 7.81 -11.97 1.06
N VAL A 26 9.05 -12.20 0.67
CA VAL A 26 9.82 -11.34 -0.24
C VAL A 26 10.44 -12.16 -1.36
N SER A 27 10.62 -11.54 -2.53
CA SER A 27 11.47 -12.11 -3.58
C SER A 27 12.94 -11.77 -3.34
N ASP A 28 13.84 -12.46 -4.03
CA ASP A 28 15.27 -12.16 -3.97
C ASP A 28 15.58 -10.72 -4.44
N VAL A 29 14.77 -10.18 -5.35
CA VAL A 29 14.92 -8.81 -5.88
C VAL A 29 14.47 -7.76 -4.86
N THR A 30 13.37 -8.00 -4.15
CA THR A 30 12.76 -6.99 -3.25
C THR A 30 13.27 -7.07 -1.81
N ARG A 31 14.01 -8.12 -1.47
CA ARG A 31 14.43 -8.39 -0.09
C ARG A 31 15.15 -7.22 0.58
N ASP A 32 16.17 -6.69 -0.08
CA ASP A 32 17.01 -5.63 0.50
C ASP A 32 16.25 -4.33 0.68
N GLU A 33 15.37 -4.00 -0.27
CA GLU A 33 14.51 -2.81 -0.19
C GLU A 33 13.50 -2.91 0.96
N ILE A 34 12.83 -4.06 1.09
CA ILE A 34 11.90 -4.32 2.19
C ILE A 34 12.62 -4.31 3.53
N GLN A 35 13.77 -4.98 3.63
CA GLN A 35 14.59 -4.96 4.85
C GLN A 35 14.97 -3.54 5.24
N HIS A 36 15.38 -2.71 4.27
CA HIS A 36 15.68 -1.31 4.51
C HIS A 36 14.44 -0.52 4.98
N ALA A 37 13.29 -0.73 4.33
CA ALA A 37 12.04 -0.05 4.64
C ALA A 37 11.54 -0.33 6.06
N VAL A 38 11.78 -1.54 6.59
CA VAL A 38 11.25 -1.97 7.91
C VAL A 38 12.26 -1.93 9.05
N ARG A 39 13.54 -1.62 8.77
CA ARG A 39 14.66 -1.72 9.73
C ARG A 39 14.48 -0.95 11.05
N GLU A 40 13.65 0.12 11.05
CA GLU A 40 13.42 0.98 12.22
C GLU A 40 12.24 0.53 13.08
N ILE A 41 11.45 -0.43 12.61
CA ILE A 41 10.31 -0.97 13.35
C ILE A 41 10.84 -1.89 14.45
N ARG A 42 10.44 -1.65 15.72
CA ARG A 42 10.93 -2.37 16.90
C ARG A 42 9.81 -3.00 17.73
N ASP A 43 8.58 -2.57 17.52
CA ASP A 43 7.45 -2.93 18.37
C ASP A 43 6.86 -4.30 18.03
N VAL A 44 7.33 -4.91 16.93
CA VAL A 44 6.88 -6.22 16.46
C VAL A 44 8.07 -7.06 16.01
N LYS A 45 7.92 -8.37 16.09
CA LYS A 45 8.88 -9.32 15.52
C LYS A 45 8.63 -9.45 14.02
N LEU A 46 9.64 -9.10 13.22
CA LEU A 46 9.59 -9.20 11.75
C LEU A 46 10.54 -10.31 11.26
N THR A 47 10.02 -11.21 10.44
CA THR A 47 10.78 -12.28 9.78
C THR A 47 10.64 -12.15 8.27
N LEU A 48 11.76 -12.05 7.54
CA LEU A 48 11.76 -12.06 6.08
C LEU A 48 11.84 -13.51 5.58
N ILE A 49 10.84 -13.92 4.79
CA ILE A 49 10.70 -15.26 4.23
C ILE A 49 10.91 -15.16 2.71
N ASN A 50 11.91 -15.87 2.18
CA ASN A 50 12.21 -15.80 0.74
C ASN A 50 11.30 -16.70 -0.08
N GLN A 51 10.62 -16.10 -1.05
CA GLN A 51 9.98 -16.80 -2.16
C GLN A 51 10.91 -16.70 -3.37
N HIS A 52 11.71 -17.72 -3.62
CA HIS A 52 12.68 -17.73 -4.72
C HIS A 52 11.99 -17.75 -6.08
N ASP A 53 10.97 -18.60 -6.23
CA ASP A 53 10.17 -18.70 -7.45
C ASP A 53 8.82 -17.98 -7.25
N GLN A 54 8.56 -16.94 -8.03
CA GLN A 54 7.32 -16.15 -7.94
C GLN A 54 6.17 -16.86 -8.68
N LEU A 55 5.64 -17.93 -8.06
CA LEU A 55 4.62 -18.79 -8.63
C LEU A 55 3.19 -18.45 -8.18
N GLY A 56 2.93 -17.23 -7.77
CA GLY A 56 1.61 -16.73 -7.35
C GLY A 56 1.43 -16.65 -5.84
N LEU A 57 0.25 -16.13 -5.42
CA LEU A 57 -0.06 -15.84 -4.01
C LEU A 57 -0.21 -17.11 -3.17
N GLY A 58 -0.83 -18.16 -3.71
CA GLY A 58 -0.93 -19.45 -3.03
C GLY A 58 0.45 -20.05 -2.72
N HIS A 59 1.40 -19.92 -3.65
CA HIS A 59 2.79 -20.32 -3.43
C HIS A 59 3.49 -19.46 -2.37
N ALA A 60 3.23 -18.15 -2.34
CA ALA A 60 3.77 -17.27 -1.31
C ALA A 60 3.29 -17.69 0.10
N VAL A 61 2.00 -18.02 0.24
CA VAL A 61 1.43 -18.56 1.48
C VAL A 61 2.07 -19.88 1.85
N LEU A 62 2.21 -20.80 0.89
CA LEU A 62 2.85 -22.10 1.12
C LEU A 62 4.31 -21.97 1.56
N THR A 63 5.05 -21.00 1.00
CA THR A 63 6.43 -20.69 1.40
C THR A 63 6.55 -20.31 2.88
N ALA A 64 5.51 -19.71 3.47
CA ALA A 64 5.48 -19.33 4.88
C ALA A 64 5.11 -20.49 5.83
N ARG A 65 4.76 -21.68 5.34
CA ARG A 65 4.25 -22.81 6.12
C ARG A 65 5.11 -23.20 7.33
N GLU A 66 6.41 -23.34 7.14
CA GLU A 66 7.31 -23.71 8.24
C GLU A 66 7.35 -22.66 9.34
N TRP A 67 7.26 -21.38 8.96
CA TRP A 67 7.23 -20.26 9.90
C TRP A 67 5.88 -20.17 10.65
N VAL A 68 4.75 -20.40 9.96
CA VAL A 68 3.40 -20.42 10.55
C VAL A 68 3.22 -21.63 11.49
N GLY A 69 3.73 -22.79 11.10
CA GLY A 69 3.56 -24.03 11.87
C GLY A 69 2.11 -24.50 11.93
N GLN A 70 1.56 -24.59 13.13
CA GLN A 70 0.18 -25.03 13.38
C GLN A 70 -0.74 -23.92 13.89
N ASP A 71 -0.26 -22.68 13.84
CA ASP A 71 -1.04 -21.53 14.32
C ASP A 71 -2.05 -21.06 13.25
N ASP A 72 -3.14 -20.50 13.70
CA ASP A 72 -4.01 -19.66 12.87
C ASP A 72 -3.24 -18.42 12.44
N PHE A 73 -3.48 -17.95 11.22
CA PHE A 73 -2.72 -16.83 10.69
C PHE A 73 -3.54 -15.93 9.78
N CYS A 74 -3.07 -14.68 9.65
CA CYS A 74 -3.62 -13.70 8.73
C CYS A 74 -2.65 -13.46 7.58
N VAL A 75 -3.16 -13.43 6.35
CA VAL A 75 -2.45 -12.97 5.16
C VAL A 75 -2.96 -11.59 4.80
N TYR A 76 -2.05 -10.63 4.70
CA TYR A 76 -2.33 -9.25 4.33
C TYR A 76 -1.46 -8.86 3.14
N LEU A 77 -2.06 -8.48 2.02
CA LEU A 77 -1.29 -8.04 0.86
C LEU A 77 -0.69 -6.66 1.11
N GLY A 78 0.61 -6.54 0.94
CA GLY A 78 1.38 -5.37 1.33
C GLY A 78 1.08 -4.10 0.54
N ASP A 79 0.35 -4.20 -0.56
CA ASP A 79 -0.15 -3.13 -1.42
C ASP A 79 -1.61 -2.74 -1.16
N ASN A 80 -2.24 -3.35 -0.16
CA ASN A 80 -3.63 -3.08 0.20
C ASN A 80 -3.73 -2.13 1.40
N LEU A 81 -4.77 -1.29 1.38
CA LEU A 81 -5.10 -0.37 2.47
C LEU A 81 -6.59 -0.46 2.79
N PHE A 82 -6.91 -0.49 4.08
CA PHE A 82 -8.27 -0.55 4.61
C PHE A 82 -8.49 0.59 5.60
N GLU A 83 -9.62 1.30 5.49
CA GLU A 83 -9.95 2.43 6.37
C GLU A 83 -9.96 2.05 7.84
N PHE A 84 -10.60 0.94 8.18
CA PHE A 84 -10.75 0.46 9.55
C PHE A 84 -9.77 -0.67 9.92
N GLY A 85 -8.76 -0.90 9.08
CA GLY A 85 -7.69 -1.85 9.34
C GLY A 85 -8.12 -3.32 9.31
N ALA A 86 -7.30 -4.18 9.94
CA ALA A 86 -7.49 -5.63 9.95
C ALA A 86 -8.28 -6.16 11.16
N ARG A 87 -8.38 -5.38 12.24
CA ARG A 87 -8.97 -5.81 13.53
C ARG A 87 -10.37 -6.43 13.40
N PRO A 88 -11.35 -5.84 12.66
CA PRO A 88 -12.70 -6.42 12.57
C PRO A 88 -12.72 -7.83 11.96
N PHE A 89 -11.78 -8.12 11.04
CA PHE A 89 -11.66 -9.43 10.39
C PHE A 89 -11.04 -10.47 11.32
N ILE A 90 -9.99 -10.09 12.05
CA ILE A 90 -9.30 -10.96 13.00
C ILE A 90 -10.22 -11.31 14.17
N GLU A 91 -10.95 -10.36 14.73
CA GLU A 91 -11.93 -10.60 15.80
C GLU A 91 -13.08 -11.52 15.33
N SER A 92 -13.61 -11.30 14.12
CA SER A 92 -14.65 -12.16 13.54
C SER A 92 -14.14 -13.58 13.28
N PHE A 93 -12.90 -13.72 12.80
CA PHE A 93 -12.26 -15.01 12.60
C PHE A 93 -12.12 -15.78 13.91
N HIS A 94 -11.63 -15.14 14.97
CA HIS A 94 -11.52 -15.77 16.29
C HIS A 94 -12.87 -16.18 16.88
N GLN A 95 -13.93 -15.39 16.64
CA GLN A 95 -15.28 -15.70 17.15
C GLN A 95 -15.94 -16.87 16.41
N LYS A 96 -15.81 -16.92 15.10
CA LYS A 96 -16.49 -17.91 14.23
C LYS A 96 -15.62 -19.15 13.98
N HIS A 97 -14.32 -19.02 14.05
CA HIS A 97 -13.29 -20.00 13.78
C HIS A 97 -13.55 -20.87 12.52
N PRO A 98 -13.83 -20.25 11.34
CA PRO A 98 -13.95 -20.98 10.09
C PRO A 98 -12.59 -21.47 9.60
N ALA A 99 -12.54 -22.38 8.61
CA ALA A 99 -11.27 -22.75 7.96
C ALA A 99 -10.61 -21.55 7.24
N ALA A 100 -11.43 -20.64 6.72
CA ALA A 100 -10.96 -19.36 6.20
C ALA A 100 -12.00 -18.23 6.38
N LEU A 101 -11.54 -17.01 6.62
CA LEU A 101 -12.32 -15.78 6.54
C LEU A 101 -11.68 -14.83 5.53
N ILE A 102 -12.48 -14.33 4.59
CA ILE A 102 -12.01 -13.55 3.44
C ILE A 102 -12.66 -12.16 3.46
N ALA A 103 -11.85 -11.12 3.37
CA ALA A 103 -12.34 -9.77 3.19
C ALA A 103 -12.90 -9.58 1.77
N LEU A 104 -14.13 -9.08 1.66
CA LEU A 104 -14.84 -8.87 0.40
C LEU A 104 -15.23 -7.40 0.24
N VAL A 105 -15.05 -6.87 -0.96
CA VAL A 105 -15.44 -5.51 -1.32
C VAL A 105 -16.34 -5.52 -2.55
N LYS A 106 -17.34 -4.63 -2.56
CA LYS A 106 -18.18 -4.45 -3.74
C LYS A 106 -17.49 -3.50 -4.72
N VAL A 107 -17.23 -3.98 -5.93
CA VAL A 107 -16.59 -3.20 -7.00
C VAL A 107 -17.48 -3.08 -8.23
N ALA A 108 -17.24 -2.06 -9.04
CA ALA A 108 -18.01 -1.87 -10.29
C ALA A 108 -17.61 -2.89 -11.38
N ASP A 109 -16.32 -3.19 -11.48
CA ASP A 109 -15.79 -4.20 -12.39
C ASP A 109 -14.92 -5.20 -11.60
N PRO A 110 -15.44 -6.42 -11.34
CA PRO A 110 -14.72 -7.44 -10.58
C PRO A 110 -13.79 -8.32 -11.42
N THR A 111 -13.73 -8.15 -12.75
CA THR A 111 -13.00 -9.05 -13.66
C THR A 111 -11.49 -9.15 -13.42
N ALA A 112 -10.93 -8.15 -12.70
CA ALA A 112 -9.50 -8.14 -12.36
C ALA A 112 -9.16 -8.85 -11.02
N PHE A 113 -10.17 -9.34 -10.29
CA PHE A 113 -10.05 -9.86 -8.93
C PHE A 113 -10.56 -11.30 -8.82
N GLY A 114 -10.24 -11.95 -7.72
CA GLY A 114 -11.02 -13.11 -7.26
C GLY A 114 -12.45 -12.67 -6.91
N VAL A 115 -13.46 -13.43 -7.32
CA VAL A 115 -14.89 -13.07 -7.15
C VAL A 115 -15.60 -14.16 -6.36
N ALA A 116 -16.32 -13.76 -5.30
CA ALA A 116 -17.03 -14.67 -4.40
C ALA A 116 -18.54 -14.69 -4.64
N GLU A 117 -19.15 -15.88 -4.55
CA GLU A 117 -20.58 -16.09 -4.35
C GLU A 117 -20.84 -16.41 -2.88
N LEU A 118 -21.91 -15.83 -2.33
CA LEU A 118 -22.29 -16.00 -0.93
C LEU A 118 -23.68 -16.63 -0.79
N ASP A 119 -23.82 -17.52 0.21
CA ASP A 119 -25.10 -17.83 0.85
C ASP A 119 -25.04 -17.31 2.30
N GLY A 120 -25.73 -16.21 2.57
CA GLY A 120 -25.56 -15.45 3.80
C GLY A 120 -24.15 -14.88 3.93
N GLU A 121 -23.39 -15.35 4.91
CA GLU A 121 -21.98 -15.02 5.10
C GLU A 121 -21.03 -16.10 4.55
N GLN A 122 -21.55 -17.27 4.22
CA GLN A 122 -20.74 -18.39 3.74
C GLN A 122 -20.39 -18.19 2.26
N ILE A 123 -19.12 -18.33 1.91
CA ILE A 123 -18.68 -18.37 0.52
C ILE A 123 -18.99 -19.78 -0.01
N THR A 124 -19.79 -19.83 -1.08
CA THR A 124 -20.18 -21.08 -1.76
C THR A 124 -19.32 -21.36 -2.98
N ARG A 125 -18.77 -20.30 -3.56
CA ARG A 125 -17.89 -20.38 -4.74
C ARG A 125 -16.92 -19.20 -4.80
N LEU A 126 -15.69 -19.47 -5.22
CA LEU A 126 -14.66 -18.46 -5.46
C LEU A 126 -13.99 -18.71 -6.80
N VAL A 127 -13.87 -17.68 -7.65
CA VAL A 127 -13.30 -17.80 -8.99
C VAL A 127 -12.29 -16.68 -9.23
N GLU A 128 -11.09 -17.03 -9.68
CA GLU A 128 -10.05 -16.05 -10.00
C GLU A 128 -10.31 -15.40 -11.37
N LYS A 129 -10.36 -14.08 -11.39
CA LYS A 129 -10.46 -13.22 -12.58
C LYS A 129 -11.41 -13.75 -13.65
N PRO A 130 -12.69 -13.98 -13.30
CA PRO A 130 -13.65 -14.57 -14.23
C PRO A 130 -14.02 -13.59 -15.35
N LYS A 131 -14.18 -14.11 -16.58
CA LYS A 131 -14.70 -13.32 -17.70
C LYS A 131 -16.15 -12.93 -17.49
N ASP A 132 -16.94 -13.85 -16.90
CA ASP A 132 -18.34 -13.66 -16.51
C ASP A 132 -18.43 -13.79 -14.99
N PRO A 133 -18.30 -12.67 -14.26
CA PRO A 133 -18.28 -12.69 -12.79
C PRO A 133 -19.60 -13.16 -12.19
N PRO A 134 -19.58 -14.12 -11.23
CA PRO A 134 -20.80 -14.59 -10.59
C PRO A 134 -21.46 -13.56 -9.67
N SER A 135 -20.69 -12.56 -9.24
CA SER A 135 -21.14 -11.45 -8.40
C SER A 135 -20.26 -10.22 -8.61
N ASN A 136 -20.52 -9.15 -7.85
CA ASN A 136 -19.63 -7.97 -7.80
C ASN A 136 -18.82 -7.90 -6.49
N LEU A 137 -18.67 -9.02 -5.78
CA LEU A 137 -17.91 -9.11 -4.55
C LEU A 137 -16.50 -9.59 -4.86
N ALA A 138 -15.59 -8.63 -4.95
CA ALA A 138 -14.17 -8.89 -5.16
C ALA A 138 -13.47 -9.25 -3.83
N VAL A 139 -12.49 -10.13 -3.90
CA VAL A 139 -11.61 -10.44 -2.78
C VAL A 139 -10.67 -9.26 -2.56
N ALA A 140 -10.72 -8.68 -1.37
CA ALA A 140 -9.75 -7.70 -0.90
C ALA A 140 -8.57 -8.43 -0.23
N GLY A 141 -7.38 -7.88 -0.33
CA GLY A 141 -6.12 -8.56 0.05
C GLY A 141 -5.93 -8.84 1.55
N LEU A 142 -6.97 -9.29 2.25
CA LEU A 142 -6.93 -9.73 3.64
C LEU A 142 -7.66 -11.06 3.80
N TYR A 143 -6.97 -12.05 4.37
CA TYR A 143 -7.44 -13.40 4.61
C TYR A 143 -7.01 -13.86 5.99
N CYS A 144 -7.88 -14.57 6.70
CA CYS A 144 -7.50 -15.32 7.90
C CYS A 144 -7.69 -16.81 7.63
N PHE A 145 -6.75 -17.64 8.03
CA PHE A 145 -6.75 -19.07 7.76
C PHE A 145 -6.43 -19.87 9.02
N THR A 146 -7.01 -21.08 9.10
CA THR A 146 -6.44 -22.17 9.87
C THR A 146 -5.36 -22.88 9.05
N PRO A 147 -4.45 -23.67 9.65
CA PRO A 147 -3.41 -24.42 8.92
C PRO A 147 -3.93 -25.39 7.85
N GLN A 148 -5.24 -25.69 7.85
CA GLN A 148 -5.87 -26.57 6.86
C GLN A 148 -5.69 -26.10 5.41
N ILE A 149 -5.46 -24.81 5.19
CA ILE A 149 -5.20 -24.28 3.86
C ILE A 149 -3.94 -24.90 3.24
N PHE A 150 -2.92 -25.20 4.03
CA PHE A 150 -1.69 -25.82 3.55
C PHE A 150 -1.90 -27.21 2.95
N GLU A 151 -2.87 -27.99 3.47
CA GLU A 151 -3.21 -29.30 2.93
C GLU A 151 -3.80 -29.23 1.51
N VAL A 152 -4.45 -28.11 1.19
CA VAL A 152 -4.98 -27.85 -0.15
C VAL A 152 -3.87 -27.36 -1.06
N LEU A 153 -3.10 -26.36 -0.61
CA LEU A 153 -2.03 -25.74 -1.39
C LEU A 153 -0.93 -26.75 -1.78
N ASP A 154 -0.65 -27.74 -0.95
CA ASP A 154 0.35 -28.80 -1.22
C ASP A 154 0.03 -29.67 -2.44
N VAL A 155 -1.25 -29.85 -2.74
CA VAL A 155 -1.69 -30.82 -3.76
C VAL A 155 -2.38 -30.17 -4.96
N MET A 156 -2.69 -28.89 -4.90
CA MET A 156 -3.35 -28.22 -6.01
C MET A 156 -2.39 -28.00 -7.18
N PRO A 157 -2.83 -28.19 -8.43
CA PRO A 157 -2.05 -27.84 -9.61
C PRO A 157 -2.03 -26.31 -9.81
N PRO A 158 -1.03 -25.77 -10.53
CA PRO A 158 -1.07 -24.39 -10.96
C PRO A 158 -2.27 -24.13 -11.89
N SER A 159 -2.77 -22.91 -11.88
CA SER A 159 -3.86 -22.44 -12.76
C SER A 159 -3.44 -22.44 -14.22
N ALA A 160 -4.39 -22.18 -15.14
CA ALA A 160 -4.10 -21.98 -16.56
C ALA A 160 -3.11 -20.84 -16.85
N ARG A 161 -2.86 -19.95 -15.88
CA ARG A 161 -1.87 -18.87 -15.93
C ARG A 161 -0.49 -19.32 -15.46
N GLY A 162 -0.35 -20.56 -14.99
CA GLY A 162 0.89 -21.10 -14.41
C GLY A 162 1.15 -20.64 -12.97
N GLU A 163 0.15 -20.06 -12.29
CA GLU A 163 0.25 -19.57 -10.93
C GLU A 163 -0.55 -20.44 -9.94
N TYR A 164 -0.07 -20.55 -8.72
CA TYR A 164 -0.82 -21.10 -7.60
C TYR A 164 -1.69 -20.01 -7.00
N GLU A 165 -2.96 -19.97 -7.44
CA GLU A 165 -3.91 -18.95 -7.00
C GLU A 165 -4.38 -19.23 -5.58
N ILE A 166 -4.40 -18.23 -4.73
CA ILE A 166 -4.97 -18.38 -3.39
C ILE A 166 -6.49 -18.64 -3.44
N THR A 167 -7.16 -18.10 -4.44
CA THR A 167 -8.60 -18.33 -4.70
C THR A 167 -8.91 -19.79 -5.01
N ASP A 168 -8.05 -20.48 -5.77
CA ASP A 168 -8.18 -21.92 -6.02
C ASP A 168 -7.94 -22.73 -4.74
N GLY A 169 -6.97 -22.30 -3.92
CA GLY A 169 -6.74 -22.91 -2.59
C GLY A 169 -7.95 -22.78 -1.68
N ILE A 170 -8.60 -21.62 -1.65
CA ILE A 170 -9.81 -21.38 -0.87
C ILE A 170 -10.99 -22.18 -1.45
N GLN A 171 -11.14 -22.24 -2.79
CA GLN A 171 -12.14 -23.08 -3.45
C GLN A 171 -11.96 -24.55 -3.06
N GLY A 172 -10.73 -25.03 -2.98
CA GLY A 172 -10.42 -26.39 -2.53
C GLY A 172 -10.80 -26.66 -1.06
N LEU A 173 -10.77 -25.66 -0.16
CA LEU A 173 -11.35 -25.81 1.18
C LEU A 173 -12.87 -25.99 1.11
N ILE A 174 -13.57 -25.20 0.29
CA ILE A 174 -15.03 -25.31 0.10
C ILE A 174 -15.39 -26.71 -0.43
N GLU A 175 -14.69 -27.22 -1.42
CA GLU A 175 -14.93 -28.54 -2.02
C GLU A 175 -14.67 -29.69 -1.05
N ARG A 176 -13.83 -29.50 -0.04
CA ARG A 176 -13.61 -30.41 1.08
C ARG A 176 -14.66 -30.28 2.19
N GLY A 177 -15.68 -29.45 1.99
CA GLY A 177 -16.78 -29.23 2.96
C GLY A 177 -16.35 -28.36 4.16
N GLN A 178 -15.25 -27.63 4.06
CA GLN A 178 -14.82 -26.71 5.11
C GLN A 178 -15.61 -25.39 5.03
N THR A 179 -15.87 -24.79 6.18
CA THR A 179 -16.57 -23.51 6.26
C THR A 179 -15.64 -22.38 5.88
N VAL A 180 -16.01 -21.61 4.85
CA VAL A 180 -15.32 -20.38 4.43
C VAL A 180 -16.29 -19.20 4.54
N VAL A 181 -15.91 -18.18 5.28
CA VAL A 181 -16.73 -17.00 5.58
C VAL A 181 -16.24 -15.80 4.78
N GLY A 182 -17.17 -15.09 4.14
CA GLY A 182 -16.92 -13.81 3.50
C GLY A 182 -17.40 -12.65 4.40
N GLN A 183 -16.50 -11.73 4.73
CA GLN A 183 -16.83 -10.53 5.49
C GLN A 183 -16.66 -9.29 4.64
N ARG A 184 -17.69 -8.46 4.55
CA ARG A 184 -17.62 -7.22 3.78
C ARG A 184 -16.72 -6.21 4.47
N VAL A 185 -15.90 -5.54 3.65
CA VAL A 185 -15.10 -4.38 4.08
C VAL A 185 -16.07 -3.23 4.37
N GLU A 186 -15.92 -2.64 5.53
CA GLU A 186 -16.54 -1.37 5.88
C GLU A 186 -15.60 -0.23 5.53
N GLY A 187 -16.16 0.93 5.13
CA GLY A 187 -15.38 2.07 4.67
C GLY A 187 -14.72 1.86 3.31
N TRP A 188 -13.62 2.60 3.07
CA TRP A 188 -12.90 2.47 1.82
C TRP A 188 -11.80 1.39 1.89
N TRP A 189 -11.54 0.82 0.74
CA TRP A 189 -10.43 -0.09 0.46
C TRP A 189 -9.71 0.37 -0.81
N LYS A 190 -8.40 0.24 -0.83
CA LYS A 190 -7.56 0.51 -2.00
C LYS A 190 -6.52 -0.59 -2.20
N ASP A 191 -6.50 -1.12 -3.40
CA ASP A 191 -5.38 -1.84 -3.99
C ASP A 191 -4.50 -0.80 -4.70
N THR A 192 -3.19 -0.81 -4.45
CA THR A 192 -2.25 0.17 -4.99
C THR A 192 -1.35 -0.41 -6.08
N GLY A 193 -1.85 -1.37 -6.82
CA GLY A 193 -1.11 -2.06 -7.90
C GLY A 193 -0.77 -1.18 -9.10
N ARG A 194 -1.38 0.00 -9.26
CA ARG A 194 -1.10 0.94 -10.36
C ARG A 194 -0.66 2.29 -9.83
N PRO A 195 0.16 3.07 -10.58
CA PRO A 195 0.61 4.41 -10.16
C PRO A 195 -0.52 5.38 -9.77
N ALA A 196 -1.62 5.39 -10.51
CA ALA A 196 -2.78 6.23 -10.19
C ALA A 196 -3.41 5.86 -8.83
N ASP A 197 -3.46 4.56 -8.50
CA ASP A 197 -4.00 4.08 -7.24
C ASP A 197 -3.13 4.52 -6.04
N LEU A 198 -1.81 4.72 -6.25
CA LEU A 198 -0.90 5.27 -5.23
C LEU A 198 -1.25 6.72 -4.87
N LEU A 199 -1.60 7.56 -5.83
CA LEU A 199 -2.01 8.95 -5.57
C LEU A 199 -3.36 9.01 -4.86
N ASP A 200 -4.31 8.18 -5.27
CA ASP A 200 -5.61 8.05 -4.60
C ASP A 200 -5.44 7.58 -3.14
N ALA A 201 -4.61 6.57 -2.92
CA ALA A 201 -4.31 6.07 -1.59
C ALA A 201 -3.60 7.13 -0.72
N ASN A 202 -2.65 7.87 -1.30
CA ASN A 202 -2.00 9.01 -0.63
C ASN A 202 -3.04 10.04 -0.19
N ARG A 203 -4.01 10.38 -1.06
CA ARG A 203 -5.11 11.30 -0.73
C ARG A 203 -5.94 10.79 0.46
N LEU A 204 -6.39 9.53 0.43
CA LEU A 204 -7.19 8.94 1.49
C LEU A 204 -6.46 8.93 2.84
N LEU A 205 -5.17 8.59 2.85
CA LEU A 205 -4.34 8.62 4.06
C LEU A 205 -4.17 10.04 4.60
N LEU A 206 -3.98 11.02 3.72
CA LEU A 206 -3.84 12.42 4.11
C LEU A 206 -5.14 13.05 4.63
N GLU A 207 -6.30 12.53 4.22
CA GLU A 207 -7.59 12.97 4.78
C GLU A 207 -7.75 12.64 6.28
N GLN A 208 -6.96 11.71 6.81
CA GLN A 208 -7.04 11.24 8.20
C GLN A 208 -6.02 11.89 9.14
N ILE A 209 -5.06 12.68 8.63
CA ILE A 209 -4.03 13.29 9.46
C ILE A 209 -4.60 14.39 10.36
N GLU A 210 -3.98 14.58 11.50
CA GLU A 210 -4.16 15.73 12.37
C GLU A 210 -3.01 16.72 12.18
N THR A 211 -3.23 17.98 12.56
CA THR A 211 -2.19 19.01 12.45
C THR A 211 -1.16 18.83 13.57
N ASP A 212 0.12 18.72 13.19
CA ASP A 212 1.26 18.72 14.10
C ASP A 212 2.43 19.50 13.46
N VAL A 213 2.69 20.71 13.95
CA VAL A 213 3.70 21.60 13.39
C VAL A 213 4.72 21.93 14.47
N GLN A 214 5.88 21.30 14.38
CA GLN A 214 7.02 21.45 15.29
C GLN A 214 8.21 22.13 14.60
N GLY A 215 8.25 22.14 13.26
CA GLY A 215 9.33 22.68 12.44
C GLY A 215 9.31 24.22 12.34
N ASP A 216 10.40 24.75 11.80
CA ASP A 216 10.55 26.18 11.56
C ASP A 216 9.69 26.64 10.37
N MET A 217 8.84 27.66 10.60
CA MET A 217 7.89 28.20 9.62
C MET A 217 8.15 29.69 9.30
N GLU A 218 9.41 30.12 9.30
CA GLU A 218 9.78 31.53 9.13
C GLU A 218 9.21 32.15 7.84
N GLY A 219 8.45 33.23 7.99
CA GLY A 219 7.84 33.96 6.88
C GLY A 219 6.79 33.18 6.07
N SER A 220 6.38 32.01 6.56
CA SER A 220 5.49 31.09 5.86
C SER A 220 4.04 31.18 6.35
N ARG A 221 3.10 30.75 5.50
CA ARG A 221 1.67 30.66 5.82
C ARG A 221 1.17 29.23 5.63
N MET A 222 0.34 28.78 6.55
CA MET A 222 -0.26 27.46 6.53
C MET A 222 -1.78 27.55 6.66
N THR A 223 -2.48 26.67 5.94
CA THR A 223 -3.94 26.51 6.03
C THR A 223 -4.28 25.02 5.92
N GLY A 224 -5.27 24.54 6.67
CA GLY A 224 -5.67 23.13 6.68
C GLY A 224 -4.76 22.26 7.56
N ARG A 225 -4.89 20.95 7.42
CA ARG A 225 -4.16 19.96 8.23
C ARG A 225 -2.76 19.74 7.67
N VAL A 226 -1.74 19.96 8.49
CA VAL A 226 -0.33 19.85 8.05
C VAL A 226 0.52 19.23 9.16
N ILE A 227 1.42 18.34 8.78
CA ILE A 227 2.44 17.80 9.66
C ILE A 227 3.81 18.34 9.21
N VAL A 228 4.55 18.96 10.14
CA VAL A 228 5.90 19.48 9.93
C VAL A 228 6.78 19.08 11.13
N PRO A 229 7.69 18.09 10.97
CA PRO A 229 8.59 17.66 12.04
C PRO A 229 9.58 18.75 12.46
N ALA A 230 10.07 18.70 13.69
CA ALA A 230 10.99 19.67 14.29
C ALA A 230 12.32 19.83 13.51
N SER A 231 12.77 18.79 12.78
CA SER A 231 13.99 18.84 11.97
C SER A 231 13.81 19.52 10.62
N SER A 232 12.57 19.90 10.23
CA SER A 232 12.27 20.46 8.91
C SER A 232 12.07 21.95 8.94
N LYS A 233 12.37 22.62 7.82
CA LYS A 233 12.31 24.06 7.66
C LYS A 233 11.44 24.45 6.47
N VAL A 234 10.50 25.36 6.71
CA VAL A 234 9.59 25.92 5.69
C VAL A 234 9.75 27.44 5.73
N LEU A 235 10.40 27.99 4.72
CA LEU A 235 10.81 29.39 4.70
C LEU A 235 10.08 30.14 3.57
N ARG A 236 9.47 31.29 3.86
CA ARG A 236 8.80 32.17 2.87
C ARG A 236 7.86 31.44 1.92
N SER A 237 7.17 30.42 2.44
CA SER A 237 6.39 29.49 1.62
C SER A 237 4.91 29.49 2.04
N LYS A 238 4.06 28.93 1.16
CA LYS A 238 2.64 28.73 1.45
C LYS A 238 2.33 27.24 1.40
N ILE A 239 1.74 26.73 2.48
CA ILE A 239 1.27 25.34 2.57
C ILE A 239 -0.25 25.33 2.69
N VAL A 240 -0.91 24.52 1.87
CA VAL A 240 -2.36 24.28 1.93
C VAL A 240 -2.57 22.77 2.12
N GLY A 241 -2.97 22.37 3.32
CA GLY A 241 -3.22 20.97 3.68
C GLY A 241 -4.50 20.38 3.06
N PRO A 242 -4.63 19.06 3.14
CA PRO A 242 -3.81 18.17 3.95
C PRO A 242 -2.43 17.90 3.31
N VAL A 243 -1.35 18.03 4.10
CA VAL A 243 0.05 17.87 3.68
C VAL A 243 0.86 17.17 4.77
N ILE A 244 1.68 16.20 4.42
CA ILE A 244 2.71 15.66 5.30
C ILE A 244 4.09 16.06 4.77
N ILE A 245 4.88 16.66 5.64
CA ILE A 245 6.31 16.94 5.42
C ILE A 245 7.11 15.96 6.28
N GLY A 246 8.08 15.28 5.67
CA GLY A 246 8.98 14.35 6.36
C GLY A 246 10.09 15.07 7.14
N GLU A 247 10.92 14.31 7.83
CA GLU A 247 12.07 14.82 8.57
C GLU A 247 13.15 15.40 7.66
N ASP A 248 13.93 16.36 8.16
CA ASP A 248 15.08 16.97 7.48
C ASP A 248 14.73 17.61 6.12
N VAL A 249 13.46 17.99 5.91
CA VAL A 249 12.98 18.63 4.66
C VAL A 249 13.26 20.14 4.70
N ILE A 250 13.65 20.69 3.55
CA ILE A 250 13.81 22.14 3.35
C ILE A 250 12.87 22.60 2.23
N ILE A 251 11.94 23.49 2.57
CA ILE A 251 11.02 24.14 1.62
C ILE A 251 11.28 25.63 1.66
N GLU A 252 11.53 26.25 0.52
CA GLU A 252 11.91 27.66 0.43
C GLU A 252 11.30 28.31 -0.81
N ASP A 253 10.64 29.49 -0.62
CA ASP A 253 10.01 30.24 -1.70
C ASP A 253 9.07 29.36 -2.57
N ALA A 254 8.26 28.52 -1.93
CA ALA A 254 7.48 27.49 -2.59
C ALA A 254 5.99 27.47 -2.21
N TYR A 255 5.19 26.84 -3.05
CA TYR A 255 3.81 26.49 -2.75
C TYR A 255 3.67 24.98 -2.68
N ILE A 256 3.15 24.49 -1.54
CA ILE A 256 2.78 23.10 -1.35
C ILE A 256 1.27 23.02 -1.19
N GLY A 257 0.61 22.47 -2.19
CA GLY A 257 -0.85 22.34 -2.24
C GLY A 257 -1.36 21.06 -1.59
N PRO A 258 -2.69 20.90 -1.54
CA PRO A 258 -3.33 19.82 -0.81
C PRO A 258 -2.96 18.44 -1.37
N PHE A 259 -3.13 17.43 -0.53
CA PHE A 259 -2.88 16.01 -0.83
C PHE A 259 -1.45 15.72 -1.28
N THR A 260 -0.49 16.48 -0.75
CA THR A 260 0.93 16.30 -1.05
C THR A 260 1.64 15.67 0.14
N SER A 261 2.40 14.62 -0.12
CA SER A 261 3.33 14.02 0.84
C SER A 261 4.77 14.22 0.38
N ILE A 262 5.63 14.68 1.30
CA ILE A 262 7.04 14.98 1.01
C ILE A 262 7.91 14.13 1.90
N GLY A 263 8.74 13.28 1.29
CA GLY A 263 9.62 12.35 1.97
C GLY A 263 10.84 13.03 2.61
N ARG A 264 11.44 12.31 3.56
CA ARG A 264 12.59 12.76 4.36
C ARG A 264 13.73 13.30 3.50
N GLY A 265 14.37 14.39 3.95
CA GLY A 265 15.57 14.96 3.34
C GLY A 265 15.35 15.58 1.97
N THR A 266 14.10 15.81 1.58
CA THR A 266 13.71 16.46 0.32
C THR A 266 13.98 17.96 0.39
N VAL A 267 14.39 18.54 -0.72
CA VAL A 267 14.62 19.98 -0.88
C VAL A 267 13.70 20.52 -1.99
N ILE A 268 12.85 21.50 -1.66
CA ILE A 268 11.97 22.17 -2.63
C ILE A 268 12.24 23.64 -2.59
N ARG A 269 12.68 24.24 -3.71
CA ARG A 269 12.96 25.67 -3.83
C ARG A 269 12.35 26.26 -5.09
N ASN A 270 11.69 27.42 -4.93
CA ASN A 270 11.13 28.17 -6.04
C ASN A 270 10.34 27.26 -7.01
N ALA A 271 9.35 26.55 -6.45
CA ALA A 271 8.51 25.57 -7.15
C ALA A 271 7.12 25.46 -6.51
N GLU A 272 6.15 24.99 -7.29
CA GLU A 272 4.81 24.71 -6.83
C GLU A 272 4.50 23.23 -7.05
N ILE A 273 3.87 22.57 -6.05
CA ILE A 273 3.47 21.17 -6.13
C ILE A 273 2.18 20.92 -5.36
N GLU A 274 1.30 20.09 -5.92
CA GLU A 274 0.07 19.64 -5.26
C GLU A 274 -0.33 18.23 -5.71
N HIS A 275 -1.24 17.56 -4.98
CA HIS A 275 -1.77 16.22 -5.29
C HIS A 275 -0.68 15.19 -5.62
N SER A 276 0.45 15.25 -4.95
CA SER A 276 1.65 14.52 -5.35
C SER A 276 2.28 13.74 -4.18
N SER A 277 2.96 12.66 -4.52
CA SER A 277 3.81 11.93 -3.58
C SER A 277 5.28 12.07 -3.99
N VAL A 278 6.05 12.72 -3.12
CA VAL A 278 7.48 12.94 -3.29
C VAL A 278 8.22 12.05 -2.30
N ASP A 279 9.09 11.21 -2.77
CA ASP A 279 9.86 10.30 -1.95
C ASP A 279 11.11 10.96 -1.33
N SER A 280 11.91 10.18 -0.61
CA SER A 280 13.02 10.70 0.20
C SER A 280 14.19 11.22 -0.65
N GLY A 281 14.80 12.31 -0.21
CA GLY A 281 16.02 12.89 -0.79
C GLY A 281 15.83 13.51 -2.17
N VAL A 282 14.61 13.80 -2.56
CA VAL A 282 14.27 14.46 -3.83
C VAL A 282 14.72 15.92 -3.81
N VAL A 283 15.13 16.44 -4.97
CA VAL A 283 15.44 17.86 -5.16
C VAL A 283 14.54 18.44 -6.25
N ILE A 284 13.72 19.43 -5.90
CA ILE A 284 12.85 20.16 -6.83
C ILE A 284 13.24 21.63 -6.79
N GLU A 285 13.76 22.17 -7.89
CA GLU A 285 14.30 23.53 -7.91
C GLU A 285 13.92 24.29 -9.19
N ASN A 286 13.46 25.56 -9.01
CA ASN A 286 13.22 26.51 -10.09
C ASN A 286 12.24 26.01 -11.15
N VAL A 287 11.22 25.25 -10.76
CA VAL A 287 10.17 24.75 -11.65
C VAL A 287 9.07 25.82 -11.74
N GLN A 288 8.88 26.39 -12.94
CA GLN A 288 7.98 27.52 -13.14
C GLN A 288 6.51 27.10 -13.27
N THR A 289 6.25 25.91 -13.79
CA THR A 289 4.91 25.34 -13.90
C THR A 289 4.64 24.47 -12.68
N ARG A 290 3.42 24.54 -12.13
CA ARG A 290 3.04 23.70 -11.00
C ARG A 290 3.14 22.21 -11.35
N LEU A 291 3.77 21.45 -10.48
CA LEU A 291 3.75 19.99 -10.52
C LEU A 291 2.45 19.48 -9.88
N GLN A 292 1.70 18.68 -10.61
CA GLN A 292 0.43 18.13 -10.16
C GLN A 292 0.34 16.64 -10.52
N ASP A 293 -0.31 15.86 -9.67
CA ASP A 293 -0.53 14.43 -9.84
C ASP A 293 0.77 13.63 -10.10
N CYS A 294 1.87 14.03 -9.42
CA CYS A 294 3.19 13.46 -9.61
C CYS A 294 3.54 12.40 -8.57
N LEU A 295 4.17 11.32 -9.04
CA LEU A 295 4.92 10.36 -8.23
C LEU A 295 6.41 10.57 -8.49
N ILE A 296 7.14 11.04 -7.49
CA ILE A 296 8.56 11.39 -7.63
C ILE A 296 9.38 10.46 -6.73
N GLY A 297 10.12 9.54 -7.34
CA GLY A 297 10.86 8.49 -6.68
C GLY A 297 12.10 8.98 -5.93
N VAL A 298 12.68 8.08 -5.12
CA VAL A 298 13.83 8.35 -4.23
C VAL A 298 15.00 9.03 -4.95
N LYS A 299 15.50 10.13 -4.36
CA LYS A 299 16.65 10.91 -4.86
C LYS A 299 16.50 11.46 -6.29
N ALA A 300 15.29 11.51 -6.82
CA ALA A 300 15.02 12.14 -8.12
C ALA A 300 15.31 13.64 -8.07
N GLN A 301 15.65 14.20 -9.23
CA GLN A 301 15.95 15.63 -9.37
C GLN A 301 15.06 16.24 -10.44
N VAL A 302 14.24 17.22 -10.07
CA VAL A 302 13.38 17.99 -10.97
C VAL A 302 13.87 19.42 -10.97
N ARG A 303 14.44 19.87 -12.07
CA ARG A 303 15.02 21.22 -12.18
C ARG A 303 14.47 21.97 -13.38
N GLY A 304 13.94 23.16 -13.13
CA GLY A 304 13.57 24.10 -14.18
C GLY A 304 14.73 24.96 -14.65
N GLY A 305 14.84 25.16 -15.96
CA GLY A 305 15.84 26.05 -16.53
C GLY A 305 15.33 27.49 -16.63
N ARG A 306 16.14 28.46 -16.25
CA ARG A 306 15.88 29.90 -16.45
C ARG A 306 16.58 30.47 -17.70
N THR A 307 17.40 29.69 -18.38
CA THR A 307 18.26 30.13 -19.48
C THR A 307 17.74 29.69 -20.86
N LEU A 308 18.08 30.46 -21.87
CA LEU A 308 17.81 30.10 -23.28
C LEU A 308 18.97 29.27 -23.85
N PRO A 309 18.70 28.31 -24.77
CA PRO A 309 17.38 27.95 -25.26
C PRO A 309 16.58 27.14 -24.24
N LYS A 310 15.23 27.26 -24.26
CA LYS A 310 14.37 26.41 -23.44
C LYS A 310 14.42 24.99 -23.98
N THR A 311 14.90 24.09 -23.18
CA THR A 311 15.02 22.64 -23.55
C THR A 311 14.59 21.78 -22.37
N HIS A 312 13.97 20.64 -22.70
CA HIS A 312 13.77 19.57 -21.73
C HIS A 312 14.89 18.55 -21.88
N LYS A 313 15.64 18.29 -20.80
CA LYS A 313 16.61 17.18 -20.77
C LYS A 313 16.08 16.16 -19.78
N LEU A 314 15.64 15.02 -20.30
CA LEU A 314 15.01 13.96 -19.51
C LEU A 314 15.97 12.77 -19.42
N THR A 315 16.15 12.25 -18.23
CA THR A 315 16.73 10.93 -17.98
C THR A 315 15.64 10.16 -17.24
N ILE A 316 14.96 9.24 -17.94
CA ILE A 316 13.81 8.50 -17.45
C ILE A 316 14.16 7.02 -17.38
N SER A 317 13.57 6.33 -16.41
CA SER A 317 13.68 4.89 -16.24
C SER A 317 12.48 4.17 -16.86
N ASP A 318 12.48 2.84 -16.77
CA ASP A 318 11.39 1.99 -17.27
C ASP A 318 10.04 2.39 -16.66
N ALA A 319 8.98 2.27 -17.45
CA ALA A 319 7.59 2.58 -17.10
C ALA A 319 7.33 4.03 -16.61
N SER A 320 8.21 4.98 -16.88
CA SER A 320 8.00 6.39 -16.56
C SER A 320 7.02 7.03 -17.56
N VAL A 321 6.13 7.88 -17.05
CA VAL A 321 5.25 8.75 -17.84
C VAL A 321 5.62 10.19 -17.57
N VAL A 322 5.82 10.98 -18.63
CA VAL A 322 6.16 12.40 -18.55
C VAL A 322 5.23 13.18 -19.46
N GLU A 323 4.41 14.05 -18.89
CA GLU A 323 3.58 15.00 -19.63
C GLU A 323 4.22 16.39 -19.54
N LEU A 324 4.45 17.00 -20.71
CA LEU A 324 5.06 18.33 -20.83
C LEU A 324 3.99 19.33 -21.27
N ALA A 325 3.81 20.40 -20.51
CA ALA A 325 2.91 21.52 -20.81
C ALA A 325 3.60 22.61 -21.63
#